data_93517df0bf62577b50acbb4f7116f255
#
_entry.id   93517df0bf62577b50acbb4f7116f255
#
_cell.length_a   1.000
_cell.length_b   1.000
_cell.length_c   1.000
_cell.angle_alpha   90.00
_cell.angle_beta   90.00
_cell.angle_gamma   90.00
#
_symmetry.space_group_name_H-M   'P 1'
#
loop_
_entity.id
_entity.type
_entity.pdbx_description
1 polymer ?
#
loop_
_entity_poly.entity_id
_entity_poly.type
_entity_poly.pdbx_seq_one_letter_code
_entity_poly.pdbx_strand_id
1 'polypeptide(L)'
;MKQEKLFDLLKAAVSPCECVKAAKQELLENGFEEIDYIGDWKLVRGGRYVLNHHDTTMFAFTVGSGYNKKDMVRIAAAHTDYPYLRIKPNPDFMTNSYAQVNVEVYGGPILNTWFDRPLGVAGRVAIKSEDVFNPRMVLYRSKKPVMIIPNLAIHMNRDVNKGVGINNQVDLMPVLDSITEDEMTTDYFLSFLARELSLSLIHISEPTRHSLIS
;
A
#
# COMPACT_ATOMS: atom_id res chain seq x y z
N MET A 1 -18.27 9.74 -17.88
CA MET A 1 -18.96 9.41 -16.60
C MET A 1 -18.57 8.03 -16.00
N LYS A 2 -18.87 6.88 -16.62
CA LYS A 2 -18.42 5.58 -16.06
C LYS A 2 -16.91 5.38 -16.11
N GLN A 3 -16.24 5.82 -17.18
CA GLN A 3 -14.78 5.71 -17.35
C GLN A 3 -14.03 6.63 -16.37
N GLU A 4 -14.49 7.84 -16.18
CA GLU A 4 -13.92 8.81 -15.24
C GLU A 4 -13.92 8.24 -13.81
N LYS A 5 -15.05 7.70 -13.35
CA LYS A 5 -15.14 7.05 -12.02
C LYS A 5 -14.16 5.88 -11.86
N LEU A 6 -13.95 5.08 -12.91
CA LEU A 6 -12.94 4.01 -12.88
C LEU A 6 -11.53 4.58 -12.73
N PHE A 7 -11.19 5.62 -13.49
CA PHE A 7 -9.88 6.26 -13.39
C PHE A 7 -9.67 6.91 -12.01
N ASP A 8 -10.71 7.52 -11.44
CA ASP A 8 -10.64 8.12 -10.12
C ASP A 8 -10.44 7.05 -9.03
N LEU A 9 -11.14 5.91 -9.14
CA LEU A 9 -10.90 4.76 -8.27
C LEU A 9 -9.47 4.23 -8.39
N LEU A 10 -8.96 4.04 -9.61
CA LEU A 10 -7.60 3.56 -9.84
C LEU A 10 -6.54 4.52 -9.28
N LYS A 11 -6.75 5.83 -9.43
CA LYS A 11 -5.86 6.86 -8.85
C LYS A 11 -5.91 6.87 -7.31
N ALA A 12 -7.06 6.58 -6.73
CA ALA A 12 -7.23 6.51 -5.28
C ALA A 12 -6.65 5.22 -4.69
N ALA A 13 -6.76 4.10 -5.39
CA ALA A 13 -6.41 2.76 -4.93
C ALA A 13 -4.91 2.44 -5.11
N VAL A 14 -4.03 3.23 -4.51
CA VAL A 14 -2.56 3.09 -4.65
C VAL A 14 -1.94 2.08 -3.68
N SER A 15 -2.71 1.55 -2.75
CA SER A 15 -2.33 0.44 -1.86
C SER A 15 -3.57 -0.41 -1.55
N PRO A 16 -3.43 -1.65 -1.05
CA PRO A 16 -4.59 -2.46 -0.67
C PRO A 16 -5.52 -1.75 0.32
N CYS A 17 -4.95 -1.03 1.28
CA CYS A 17 -5.73 -0.28 2.28
C CYS A 17 -6.50 0.89 1.65
N GLU A 18 -5.86 1.62 0.73
CA GLU A 18 -6.54 2.73 0.04
C GLU A 18 -7.55 2.22 -0.98
N CYS A 19 -7.33 1.06 -1.57
CA CYS A 19 -8.30 0.38 -2.41
C CYS A 19 -9.60 0.08 -1.63
N VAL A 20 -9.48 -0.53 -0.47
CA VAL A 20 -10.63 -0.81 0.42
C VAL A 20 -11.31 0.49 0.85
N LYS A 21 -10.52 1.49 1.26
CA LYS A 21 -11.06 2.80 1.65
C LYS A 21 -11.85 3.46 0.52
N ALA A 22 -11.29 3.51 -0.69
CA ALA A 22 -11.94 4.12 -1.85
C ALA A 22 -13.21 3.35 -2.27
N ALA A 23 -13.14 2.02 -2.30
CA ALA A 23 -14.30 1.19 -2.62
C ALA A 23 -15.41 1.29 -1.57
N LYS A 24 -15.05 1.34 -0.28
CA LYS A 24 -16.02 1.56 0.81
C LYS A 24 -16.71 2.91 0.65
N GLN A 25 -15.95 3.96 0.39
CA GLN A 25 -16.51 5.31 0.20
C GLN A 25 -17.52 5.33 -0.96
N GLU A 26 -17.17 4.76 -2.11
CA GLU A 26 -18.08 4.67 -3.26
C GLU A 26 -19.37 3.90 -2.90
N LEU A 27 -19.28 2.84 -2.11
CA LEU A 27 -20.46 2.09 -1.67
C LEU A 27 -21.35 2.89 -0.72
N LEU A 28 -20.76 3.60 0.26
CA LEU A 28 -21.50 4.46 1.19
C LEU A 28 -22.23 5.57 0.45
N GLU A 29 -21.59 6.21 -0.53
CA GLU A 29 -22.20 7.24 -1.39
C GLU A 29 -23.35 6.68 -2.26
N ASN A 30 -23.35 5.38 -2.51
CA ASN A 30 -24.42 4.67 -3.24
C ASN A 30 -25.45 3.99 -2.32
N GLY A 31 -25.53 4.40 -1.06
CA GLY A 31 -26.58 4.00 -0.12
C GLY A 31 -26.36 2.64 0.53
N PHE A 32 -25.10 2.21 0.64
CA PHE A 32 -24.74 1.11 1.52
C PHE A 32 -24.58 1.62 2.95
N GLU A 33 -24.96 0.82 3.92
CA GLU A 33 -24.77 1.04 5.35
C GLU A 33 -23.56 0.25 5.83
N GLU A 34 -22.65 0.91 6.55
CA GLU A 34 -21.54 0.21 7.20
C GLU A 34 -22.04 -0.51 8.44
N ILE A 35 -21.75 -1.80 8.52
CA ILE A 35 -22.04 -2.63 9.70
C ILE A 35 -20.75 -3.14 10.31
N ASP A 36 -20.76 -3.28 11.63
CA ASP A 36 -19.60 -3.79 12.35
C ASP A 36 -19.36 -5.26 12.03
N TYR A 37 -18.07 -5.64 11.95
CA TYR A 37 -17.66 -7.01 11.80
C TYR A 37 -18.05 -7.87 13.02
N ILE A 38 -18.03 -7.28 14.20
CA ILE A 38 -18.40 -7.91 15.47
C ILE A 38 -19.71 -7.29 15.95
N GLY A 39 -20.79 -8.07 15.95
CA GLY A 39 -22.06 -7.59 16.49
C GLY A 39 -23.28 -8.29 15.89
N ASP A 40 -24.44 -7.91 16.39
CA ASP A 40 -25.72 -8.39 15.88
C ASP A 40 -26.16 -7.56 14.68
N TRP A 41 -26.20 -8.17 13.52
CA TRP A 41 -26.63 -7.50 12.29
C TRP A 41 -28.15 -7.42 12.19
N LYS A 42 -28.67 -6.20 12.19
CA LYS A 42 -30.10 -5.93 11.98
C LYS A 42 -30.39 -5.77 10.48
N LEU A 43 -30.33 -6.87 9.74
CA LEU A 43 -30.52 -6.84 8.30
C LEU A 43 -32.01 -6.73 7.93
N VAL A 44 -32.32 -5.87 6.97
CA VAL A 44 -33.67 -5.68 6.43
C VAL A 44 -33.74 -6.06 4.95
N ARG A 45 -34.91 -6.45 4.47
CA ARG A 45 -35.14 -6.72 3.04
C ARG A 45 -34.94 -5.43 2.23
N GLY A 46 -34.23 -5.54 1.10
CA GLY A 46 -33.84 -4.39 0.30
C GLY A 46 -32.62 -3.63 0.82
N GLY A 47 -32.11 -3.99 2.00
CA GLY A 47 -30.92 -3.36 2.61
C GLY A 47 -29.65 -3.64 1.83
N ARG A 48 -28.68 -2.72 1.94
CA ARG A 48 -27.36 -2.79 1.32
C ARG A 48 -26.33 -2.53 2.41
N TYR A 49 -25.37 -3.43 2.56
CA TYR A 49 -24.45 -3.43 3.68
C TYR A 49 -23.02 -3.58 3.22
N VAL A 50 -22.11 -2.93 3.92
CA VAL A 50 -20.66 -3.07 3.74
C VAL A 50 -19.98 -3.30 5.07
N LEU A 51 -19.02 -4.24 5.09
CA LEU A 51 -18.13 -4.50 6.22
C LEU A 51 -16.69 -4.25 5.79
N ASN A 52 -15.96 -3.60 6.65
CA ASN A 52 -14.52 -3.44 6.52
C ASN A 52 -13.81 -4.37 7.52
N HIS A 53 -12.89 -5.21 7.02
CA HIS A 53 -12.09 -6.07 7.87
C HIS A 53 -10.62 -5.68 7.79
N HIS A 54 -10.13 -5.05 8.85
CA HIS A 54 -8.74 -4.59 9.01
C HIS A 54 -8.21 -3.72 7.88
N ASP A 55 -9.06 -2.95 7.20
CA ASP A 55 -8.73 -2.04 6.09
C ASP A 55 -8.04 -2.69 4.88
N THR A 56 -8.03 -4.01 4.80
CA THR A 56 -7.42 -4.76 3.69
C THR A 56 -8.38 -5.69 3.00
N THR A 57 -9.52 -5.96 3.62
CA THR A 57 -10.57 -6.84 3.09
C THR A 57 -11.93 -6.18 3.32
N MET A 58 -12.79 -6.28 2.35
CA MET A 58 -14.13 -5.72 2.41
C MET A 58 -15.15 -6.73 1.91
N PHE A 59 -16.30 -6.78 2.57
CA PHE A 59 -17.48 -7.48 2.09
C PHE A 59 -18.60 -6.48 1.86
N ALA A 60 -19.25 -6.55 0.73
CA ALA A 60 -20.48 -5.79 0.46
C ALA A 60 -21.56 -6.72 -0.05
N PHE A 61 -22.77 -6.55 0.43
CA PHE A 61 -23.89 -7.38 0.01
C PHE A 61 -25.22 -6.62 0.06
N THR A 62 -26.16 -7.15 -0.69
CA THR A 62 -27.54 -6.64 -0.70
C THR A 62 -28.49 -7.76 -0.32
N VAL A 63 -29.49 -7.43 0.49
CA VAL A 63 -30.59 -8.36 0.81
C VAL A 63 -31.71 -8.08 -0.16
N GLY A 64 -32.08 -9.06 -0.99
CA GLY A 64 -33.17 -8.91 -1.95
C GLY A 64 -34.49 -8.55 -1.29
N SER A 65 -35.30 -7.69 -1.90
CA SER A 65 -36.61 -7.32 -1.38
C SER A 65 -37.58 -8.52 -1.28
N GLY A 66 -37.47 -9.47 -2.23
CA GLY A 66 -38.24 -10.72 -2.25
C GLY A 66 -37.52 -11.93 -1.65
N TYR A 67 -36.35 -11.70 -0.97
CA TYR A 67 -35.53 -12.80 -0.46
C TYR A 67 -36.28 -13.75 0.46
N ASN A 68 -36.10 -15.03 0.22
CA ASN A 68 -36.45 -16.09 1.16
C ASN A 68 -35.25 -17.04 1.37
N LYS A 69 -35.24 -17.81 2.46
CA LYS A 69 -34.10 -18.65 2.86
C LYS A 69 -33.69 -19.75 1.86
N LYS A 70 -34.50 -20.00 0.82
CA LYS A 70 -34.21 -20.98 -0.22
C LYS A 70 -33.59 -20.36 -1.48
N ASP A 71 -33.50 -19.03 -1.55
CA ASP A 71 -32.95 -18.35 -2.71
C ASP A 71 -31.45 -18.56 -2.80
N MET A 72 -30.93 -18.62 -4.02
CA MET A 72 -29.50 -18.73 -4.27
C MET A 72 -28.82 -17.41 -4.00
N VAL A 73 -27.61 -17.47 -3.45
CA VAL A 73 -26.71 -16.32 -3.28
C VAL A 73 -25.82 -16.20 -4.53
N ARG A 74 -25.70 -14.97 -5.04
CA ARG A 74 -24.72 -14.64 -6.10
C ARG A 74 -23.50 -14.01 -5.43
N ILE A 75 -22.33 -14.56 -5.70
CA ILE A 75 -21.07 -14.08 -5.13
C ILE A 75 -20.17 -13.62 -6.26
N ALA A 76 -19.61 -12.43 -6.13
CA ALA A 76 -18.51 -11.94 -6.93
C ALA A 76 -17.31 -11.72 -5.99
N ALA A 77 -16.15 -12.25 -6.35
CA ALA A 77 -14.93 -12.09 -5.57
C ALA A 77 -13.82 -11.51 -6.45
N ALA A 78 -13.06 -10.60 -5.87
CA ALA A 78 -11.89 -10.01 -6.49
C ALA A 78 -10.86 -9.69 -5.40
N HIS A 79 -9.57 -9.62 -5.76
CA HIS A 79 -8.56 -9.15 -4.84
C HIS A 79 -8.43 -7.63 -4.87
N THR A 80 -7.94 -7.03 -3.79
CA THR A 80 -7.75 -5.58 -3.60
C THR A 80 -6.29 -5.16 -3.74
N ASP A 81 -5.39 -6.12 -3.89
CA ASP A 81 -3.96 -5.91 -4.05
C ASP A 81 -3.52 -6.05 -5.51
N TYR A 82 -2.30 -5.67 -5.80
CA TYR A 82 -1.66 -5.77 -7.11
C TYR A 82 -0.13 -5.86 -6.91
N PRO A 83 0.66 -6.14 -7.95
CA PRO A 83 2.12 -6.23 -7.78
C PRO A 83 2.74 -4.89 -7.36
N TYR A 84 3.66 -4.95 -6.39
CA TYR A 84 4.43 -3.80 -5.89
C TYR A 84 5.74 -4.25 -5.25
N LEU A 85 6.60 -3.30 -4.89
CA LEU A 85 7.77 -3.55 -4.08
C LEU A 85 7.42 -3.30 -2.61
N ARG A 86 7.47 -4.36 -1.80
CA ARG A 86 7.16 -4.27 -0.36
C ARG A 86 8.41 -3.86 0.41
N ILE A 87 8.32 -2.80 1.18
CA ILE A 87 9.37 -2.40 2.10
C ILE A 87 9.46 -3.43 3.23
N LYS A 88 10.68 -3.91 3.51
CA LYS A 88 10.92 -4.90 4.56
C LYS A 88 10.87 -4.26 5.96
N PRO A 89 10.65 -5.05 7.02
CA PRO A 89 10.65 -4.54 8.40
C PRO A 89 11.96 -3.84 8.79
N ASN A 90 13.10 -4.33 8.30
CA ASN A 90 14.39 -3.66 8.41
C ASN A 90 14.73 -3.00 7.07
N PRO A 91 14.27 -1.76 6.84
CA PRO A 91 14.30 -1.16 5.51
C PRO A 91 15.64 -0.50 5.17
N ASP A 92 16.39 -0.07 6.17
CA ASP A 92 17.54 0.81 5.95
C ASP A 92 18.73 0.04 5.38
N PHE A 93 19.24 0.54 4.28
CA PHE A 93 20.48 0.09 3.67
C PHE A 93 21.27 1.29 3.17
N MET A 94 22.47 1.46 3.69
CA MET A 94 23.31 2.63 3.38
C MET A 94 24.59 2.16 2.71
N THR A 95 24.87 2.72 1.56
CA THR A 95 26.09 2.41 0.79
C THR A 95 26.49 3.59 -0.10
N ASN A 96 27.77 3.84 -0.25
CA ASN A 96 28.31 4.85 -1.18
C ASN A 96 27.62 6.23 -1.10
N SER A 97 27.35 6.72 0.10
CA SER A 97 26.66 8.00 0.34
C SER A 97 25.20 8.03 -0.13
N TYR A 98 24.55 6.88 -0.24
CA TYR A 98 23.12 6.77 -0.53
C TYR A 98 22.37 6.05 0.56
N ALA A 99 21.23 6.61 0.95
CA ALA A 99 20.22 5.93 1.73
C ALA A 99 19.30 5.15 0.77
N GLN A 100 19.34 3.84 0.87
CA GLN A 100 18.52 2.92 0.07
C GLN A 100 17.51 2.22 0.97
N VAL A 101 16.42 1.74 0.37
CA VAL A 101 15.37 1.03 1.07
C VAL A 101 15.36 -0.43 0.64
N ASN A 102 15.46 -1.32 1.61
CA ASN A 102 15.42 -2.76 1.38
C ASN A 102 13.97 -3.20 1.11
N VAL A 103 13.76 -3.83 -0.03
CA VAL A 103 12.45 -4.23 -0.50
C VAL A 103 12.40 -5.70 -0.88
N GLU A 104 11.20 -6.23 -0.99
CA GLU A 104 10.92 -7.52 -1.61
C GLU A 104 9.85 -7.36 -2.69
N VAL A 105 9.93 -8.20 -3.71
CA VAL A 105 8.94 -8.23 -4.78
C VAL A 105 7.68 -8.91 -4.28
N TYR A 106 6.54 -8.24 -4.38
CA TYR A 106 5.24 -8.80 -4.10
C TYR A 106 4.45 -9.02 -5.40
N GLY A 107 3.94 -10.24 -5.60
CA GLY A 107 3.23 -10.62 -6.81
C GLY A 107 4.16 -10.84 -8.01
N GLY A 108 3.64 -10.60 -9.21
CA GLY A 108 4.34 -10.81 -10.47
C GLY A 108 4.50 -9.52 -11.30
N PRO A 109 5.28 -8.53 -10.86
CA PRO A 109 5.51 -7.32 -11.64
C PRO A 109 6.45 -7.58 -12.82
N ILE A 110 6.37 -6.74 -13.84
CA ILE A 110 7.38 -6.68 -14.91
C ILE A 110 8.55 -5.84 -14.38
N LEU A 111 9.59 -6.51 -13.86
CA LEU A 111 10.63 -5.87 -13.06
C LEU A 111 11.40 -4.75 -13.79
N ASN A 112 11.73 -4.94 -15.06
CA ASN A 112 12.46 -3.95 -15.83
C ASN A 112 11.71 -2.61 -16.02
N THR A 113 10.41 -2.57 -15.81
CA THR A 113 9.61 -1.34 -15.89
C THR A 113 9.71 -0.48 -14.62
N TRP A 114 10.36 -0.96 -13.57
CA TRP A 114 10.53 -0.25 -12.32
C TRP A 114 11.79 0.62 -12.28
N PHE A 115 12.75 0.36 -13.15
CA PHE A 115 13.97 1.17 -13.25
C PHE A 115 13.68 2.55 -13.85
N ASP A 116 14.44 3.56 -13.40
CA ASP A 116 14.39 4.96 -13.83
C ASP A 116 13.00 5.60 -13.71
N ARG A 117 12.13 5.01 -12.92
CA ARG A 117 10.78 5.48 -12.69
C ARG A 117 10.68 6.17 -11.33
N PRO A 118 10.03 7.36 -11.26
CA PRO A 118 9.74 7.98 -9.98
C PRO A 118 8.80 7.12 -9.15
N LEU A 119 9.20 6.78 -7.93
CA LEU A 119 8.46 5.91 -7.03
C LEU A 119 7.90 6.69 -5.84
N GLY A 120 6.64 6.47 -5.53
CA GLY A 120 6.00 6.91 -4.29
C GLY A 120 5.97 5.80 -3.24
N VAL A 121 5.61 6.17 -2.03
CA VAL A 121 5.37 5.24 -0.91
C VAL A 121 3.94 5.37 -0.45
N ALA A 122 3.27 4.24 -0.27
CA ALA A 122 1.95 4.20 0.35
C ALA A 122 1.85 3.00 1.29
N GLY A 123 1.07 3.14 2.36
CA GLY A 123 0.91 2.06 3.30
C GLY A 123 0.24 2.48 4.59
N ARG A 124 0.41 1.68 5.62
CA ARG A 124 -0.19 1.86 6.92
C ARG A 124 0.90 1.94 7.99
N VAL A 125 0.87 2.99 8.78
CA VAL A 125 1.82 3.24 9.87
C VAL A 125 1.11 2.99 11.20
N ALA A 126 1.69 2.14 12.04
CA ALA A 126 1.24 1.95 13.40
C ALA A 126 1.88 3.01 14.30
N ILE A 127 1.06 3.77 14.99
CA ILE A 127 1.48 4.77 15.97
C ILE A 127 1.22 4.21 17.36
N LYS A 128 2.21 4.33 18.24
CA LYS A 128 2.08 3.90 19.65
C LYS A 128 0.87 4.56 20.30
N SER A 129 0.09 3.77 21.01
CA SER A 129 -1.06 4.19 21.81
C SER A 129 -0.88 3.71 23.26
N GLU A 130 -1.74 4.14 24.16
CA GLU A 130 -1.76 3.67 25.55
C GLU A 130 -2.04 2.15 25.62
N ASP A 131 -2.87 1.64 24.71
CA ASP A 131 -3.11 0.21 24.55
C ASP A 131 -2.12 -0.39 23.53
N VAL A 132 -1.15 -1.14 24.02
CA VAL A 132 -0.10 -1.79 23.21
C VAL A 132 -0.68 -2.78 22.18
N PHE A 133 -1.81 -3.41 22.51
CA PHE A 133 -2.46 -4.37 21.62
C PHE A 133 -3.36 -3.70 20.55
N ASN A 134 -3.58 -2.40 20.69
CA ASN A 134 -4.47 -1.66 19.78
C ASN A 134 -3.81 -0.34 19.32
N PRO A 135 -2.71 -0.40 18.54
CA PRO A 135 -2.03 0.78 18.08
C PRO A 135 -2.93 1.59 17.12
N ARG A 136 -2.78 2.90 17.15
CA ARG A 136 -3.49 3.77 16.22
C ARG A 136 -2.89 3.60 14.80
N MET A 137 -3.69 3.17 13.86
CA MET A 137 -3.28 3.00 12.46
C MET A 137 -3.53 4.27 11.66
N VAL A 138 -2.53 4.71 10.90
CA VAL A 138 -2.62 5.88 10.01
C VAL A 138 -2.23 5.44 8.60
N LEU A 139 -3.06 5.78 7.62
CA LEU A 139 -2.70 5.61 6.21
C LEU A 139 -1.76 6.74 5.80
N TYR A 140 -0.66 6.37 5.19
CA TYR A 140 0.30 7.27 4.59
C TYR A 140 0.39 7.06 3.08
N ARG A 141 0.46 8.16 2.36
CA ARG A 141 0.76 8.21 0.93
C ARG A 141 1.63 9.42 0.65
N SER A 142 2.77 9.22 0.02
CA SER A 142 3.62 10.32 -0.40
C SER A 142 2.91 11.21 -1.43
N LYS A 143 3.01 12.52 -1.23
CA LYS A 143 2.39 13.51 -2.15
C LYS A 143 3.16 13.65 -3.45
N LYS A 144 4.43 13.27 -3.44
CA LYS A 144 5.37 13.33 -4.56
C LYS A 144 6.13 12.01 -4.63
N PRO A 145 6.73 11.68 -5.77
CA PRO A 145 7.75 10.63 -5.81
C PRO A 145 8.88 10.97 -4.83
N VAL A 146 9.35 9.96 -4.12
CA VAL A 146 10.36 10.08 -3.06
C VAL A 146 11.54 9.15 -3.25
N MET A 147 11.46 8.23 -4.21
CA MET A 147 12.50 7.24 -4.49
C MET A 147 12.64 6.99 -5.98
N ILE A 148 13.75 6.36 -6.34
CA ILE A 148 14.03 5.86 -7.69
C ILE A 148 14.92 4.63 -7.59
N ILE A 149 14.74 3.67 -8.50
CA ILE A 149 15.68 2.58 -8.73
C ILE A 149 16.50 2.95 -9.95
N PRO A 150 17.73 3.44 -9.80
CA PRO A 150 18.53 3.90 -10.93
C PRO A 150 19.02 2.71 -11.76
N ASN A 151 18.96 2.85 -13.08
CA ASN A 151 19.61 1.94 -13.98
C ASN A 151 21.12 2.26 -14.08
N LEU A 152 21.92 1.27 -14.42
CA LEU A 152 23.33 1.48 -14.70
C LEU A 152 23.52 2.02 -16.12
N ALA A 153 24.51 2.91 -16.28
CA ALA A 153 24.94 3.34 -17.60
C ALA A 153 25.42 2.11 -18.43
N ILE A 154 25.21 2.17 -19.74
CA ILE A 154 25.59 1.09 -20.67
C ILE A 154 27.04 0.63 -20.52
N HIS A 155 27.95 1.53 -20.12
CA HIS A 155 29.36 1.22 -19.90
C HIS A 155 29.60 0.30 -18.68
N MET A 156 28.65 0.31 -17.73
CA MET A 156 28.69 -0.52 -16.50
C MET A 156 27.84 -1.79 -16.66
N ASN A 157 26.91 -1.82 -17.60
CA ASN A 157 26.06 -2.98 -17.90
C ASN A 157 25.88 -3.13 -19.42
N ARG A 158 26.90 -3.65 -20.11
CA ARG A 158 26.92 -3.77 -21.58
C ARG A 158 25.88 -4.71 -22.14
N ASP A 159 25.39 -5.63 -21.33
CA ASP A 159 24.42 -6.65 -21.73
C ASP A 159 22.98 -6.28 -21.41
N VAL A 160 22.72 -5.09 -20.88
CA VAL A 160 21.37 -4.65 -20.47
C VAL A 160 20.33 -4.83 -21.58
N ASN A 161 20.69 -4.56 -22.84
CA ASN A 161 19.80 -4.69 -23.99
C ASN A 161 19.65 -6.14 -24.51
N LYS A 162 20.38 -7.10 -23.92
CA LYS A 162 20.31 -8.53 -24.28
C LYS A 162 19.39 -9.33 -23.33
N GLY A 163 18.74 -8.66 -22.35
CA GLY A 163 17.87 -9.33 -21.39
C GLY A 163 18.61 -9.93 -20.22
N VAL A 164 19.40 -9.14 -19.52
CA VAL A 164 20.09 -9.55 -18.28
C VAL A 164 19.06 -9.86 -17.18
N GLY A 165 19.26 -10.97 -16.46
CA GLY A 165 18.43 -11.32 -15.32
C GLY A 165 18.58 -10.30 -14.20
N ILE A 166 17.45 -9.85 -13.64
CA ILE A 166 17.39 -8.91 -12.53
C ILE A 166 17.48 -9.66 -11.21
N ASN A 167 18.45 -9.31 -10.36
CA ASN A 167 18.54 -9.81 -8.99
C ASN A 167 17.67 -8.97 -8.07
N ASN A 168 16.57 -9.54 -7.59
CA ASN A 168 15.58 -8.84 -6.76
C ASN A 168 16.15 -8.26 -5.46
N GLN A 169 17.25 -8.79 -4.93
CA GLN A 169 17.83 -8.35 -3.66
C GLN A 169 18.90 -7.28 -3.83
N VAL A 170 19.45 -7.16 -5.01
CA VAL A 170 20.57 -6.24 -5.31
C VAL A 170 20.12 -5.11 -6.23
N ASP A 171 19.46 -5.47 -7.34
CA ASP A 171 19.17 -4.50 -8.40
C ASP A 171 17.92 -3.66 -8.13
N LEU A 172 16.99 -4.14 -7.26
CA LEU A 172 15.72 -3.48 -7.00
C LEU A 172 15.70 -2.65 -5.72
N MET A 173 16.84 -2.24 -5.19
CA MET A 173 16.88 -1.38 -3.99
C MET A 173 16.70 0.10 -4.36
N PRO A 174 15.56 0.72 -4.01
CA PRO A 174 15.31 2.12 -4.32
C PRO A 174 16.24 3.04 -3.52
N VAL A 175 16.73 4.06 -4.18
CA VAL A 175 17.46 5.16 -3.55
C VAL A 175 16.45 6.17 -3.04
N LEU A 176 16.51 6.46 -1.75
CA LEU A 176 15.68 7.45 -1.07
C LEU A 176 16.35 8.81 -1.04
N ASP A 177 17.64 8.86 -0.73
CA ASP A 177 18.39 10.10 -0.57
C ASP A 177 19.88 9.88 -0.81
N SER A 178 20.61 11.00 -1.03
CA SER A 178 22.08 11.05 -0.93
C SER A 178 22.45 11.62 0.44
N ILE A 179 23.33 10.93 1.16
CA ILE A 179 23.64 11.23 2.55
C ILE A 179 25.14 11.40 2.75
N THR A 180 25.52 12.22 3.73
CA THR A 180 26.89 12.33 4.22
C THR A 180 27.19 11.22 5.24
N GLU A 181 28.48 11.03 5.58
CA GLU A 181 28.88 10.05 6.59
C GLU A 181 28.23 10.35 7.96
N ASP A 182 28.05 11.62 8.31
CA ASP A 182 27.43 12.05 9.57
C ASP A 182 25.91 11.77 9.63
N GLU A 183 25.27 11.61 8.47
CA GLU A 183 23.84 11.31 8.34
C GLU A 183 23.55 9.80 8.29
N MET A 184 24.57 8.97 8.32
CA MET A 184 24.44 7.51 8.39
C MET A 184 23.89 7.10 9.76
N THR A 185 22.56 6.99 9.86
CA THR A 185 21.88 6.60 11.10
C THR A 185 21.04 5.33 10.86
N THR A 186 20.83 4.58 11.92
CA THR A 186 19.76 3.59 11.96
C THR A 186 18.41 4.29 11.93
N ASP A 187 17.37 3.64 11.39
CA ASP A 187 16.00 4.17 11.32
C ASP A 187 15.83 5.38 10.39
N TYR A 188 16.66 5.50 9.34
CA TYR A 188 16.57 6.59 8.36
C TYR A 188 15.20 6.66 7.68
N PHE A 189 14.69 5.50 7.23
CA PHE A 189 13.37 5.42 6.60
C PHE A 189 12.23 5.75 7.58
N LEU A 190 12.33 5.29 8.83
CA LEU A 190 11.34 5.64 9.86
C LEU A 190 11.40 7.13 10.20
N SER A 191 12.58 7.72 10.23
CA SER A 191 12.77 9.16 10.41
C SER A 191 12.17 9.96 9.25
N PHE A 192 12.32 9.48 8.02
CA PHE A 192 11.65 10.05 6.85
C PHE A 192 10.11 10.01 7.03
N LEU A 193 9.54 8.87 7.39
CA LEU A 193 8.09 8.74 7.63
C LEU A 193 7.60 9.63 8.78
N ALA A 194 8.34 9.70 9.87
CA ALA A 194 8.02 10.56 11.01
C ALA A 194 7.92 12.03 10.58
N ARG A 195 8.88 12.50 9.80
CA ARG A 195 8.88 13.86 9.25
C ARG A 195 7.69 14.12 8.34
N GLU A 196 7.39 13.21 7.42
CA GLU A 196 6.26 13.32 6.50
C GLU A 196 4.90 13.34 7.22
N LEU A 197 4.78 12.61 8.32
CA LEU A 197 3.58 12.54 9.16
C LEU A 197 3.53 13.63 10.24
N SER A 198 4.56 14.49 10.36
CA SER A 198 4.71 15.46 11.44
C SER A 198 4.64 14.81 12.82
N LEU A 199 5.29 13.66 12.98
CA LEU A 199 5.37 12.87 14.21
C LEU A 199 6.80 12.82 14.71
N SER A 200 6.96 12.48 16.00
CA SER A 200 8.27 12.08 16.53
C SER A 200 8.52 10.59 16.24
N LEU A 201 9.77 10.25 15.95
CA LEU A 201 10.18 8.85 15.68
C LEU A 201 9.77 7.89 16.80
N ILE A 202 9.83 8.33 18.07
CA ILE A 202 9.42 7.52 19.23
C ILE A 202 7.95 7.10 19.22
N HIS A 203 7.10 7.76 18.41
CA HIS A 203 5.69 7.44 18.31
C HIS A 203 5.38 6.42 17.21
N ILE A 204 6.34 6.12 16.35
CA ILE A 204 6.17 5.11 15.31
C ILE A 204 6.60 3.77 15.89
N SER A 205 5.69 2.82 15.96
CA SER A 205 6.03 1.42 16.08
C SER A 205 6.34 0.87 14.69
N GLU A 206 7.11 -0.19 14.58
CA GLU A 206 7.62 -0.74 13.32
C GLU A 206 6.62 -0.68 12.15
N PRO A 207 7.09 -0.40 10.92
CA PRO A 207 6.24 -0.28 9.75
C PRO A 207 5.54 -1.61 9.46
N THR A 208 4.24 -1.62 9.61
CA THR A 208 3.47 -2.86 9.48
C THR A 208 3.25 -3.31 8.05
N ARG A 209 3.16 -2.41 7.10
CA ARG A 209 3.12 -2.70 5.64
C ARG A 209 3.27 -1.40 4.85
N HIS A 210 4.37 -1.22 4.17
CA HIS A 210 4.56 -0.15 3.20
C HIS A 210 4.83 -0.72 1.82
N SER A 211 4.31 -0.05 0.81
CA SER A 211 4.44 -0.45 -0.59
C SER A 211 5.03 0.69 -1.40
N LEU A 212 5.96 0.39 -2.28
CA LEU A 212 6.38 1.31 -3.33
C LEU A 212 5.40 1.22 -4.48
N ILE A 213 5.00 2.37 -4.97
CA ILE A 213 4.07 2.54 -6.06
C ILE A 213 4.72 3.39 -7.15
N SER A 214 4.51 3.02 -8.38
CA SER A 214 4.99 3.74 -9.57
C SER A 214 3.89 4.56 -10.21
#